data_c83b1766aaf26311a25293e9b852c592
#
_entry.id   c83b1766aaf26311a25293e9b852c592
#
_cell.length_a   1.000
_cell.length_b   1.000
_cell.length_c   1.000
_cell.angle_alpha   90.00
_cell.angle_beta   90.00
_cell.angle_gamma   90.00
#
_symmetry.space_group_name_H-M   'P 1'
#
loop_
_entity.id
_entity.type
_entity.pdbx_description
1 polymer ?
#
loop_
_entity_poly.entity_id
_entity_poly.type
_entity_poly.pdbx_seq_one_letter_code
_entity_poly.pdbx_strand_id
1 'polypeptide(L)'
;NYSKAVNTNGTFRAQTDFRIIEPLHFVGLVSYSFANNATDKIVDKYSYTGFKDRLGSDDKSQTNLYGNISQNRKNSSSYVARGHFAFNKTFAEQHTLNILAGAELRGSDSNTIFSKRYNYDPKTGTTSLPAISGPSDQWLSEVEKLNGEYFSKTRYASFYASADYFLGKSIVLNASFRTDGSSNFGSNRQFNPTWSAGAAWHIGEEDWARKAIPALSHATLRAAYGFTGDVNTSTSHLLVIQYLQQQYRYFGEETFNLGTIPSAPNPDLGWEKTRDAKAGIDFGFWKDRLNVNAEYYYRLSTDVVTSSPVQSTTGFTHVYFNAADIMNSGIELTVNGKFLQKKDWSAGASVNFAYNYNKLLKYNPVTKSGITSKDRYVEGYPTGAIFSGKLAGIAKDTGLYEFKLRPDAVISNAADLNKPD
;
A
#
# COMPACT_ATOMS: atom_id res chain seq x y z
N ASN A 1 -12.02 -17.27 25.76
CA ASN A 1 -11.81 -15.98 25.08
C ASN A 1 -13.10 -15.59 24.37
N TYR A 2 -13.51 -14.36 24.54
CA TYR A 2 -14.70 -13.79 23.93
C TYR A 2 -14.35 -12.47 23.23
N SER A 3 -14.89 -12.26 22.03
CA SER A 3 -14.74 -11.00 21.30
C SER A 3 -16.10 -10.55 20.81
N LYS A 4 -16.46 -9.31 21.12
CA LYS A 4 -17.67 -8.66 20.63
C LYS A 4 -17.26 -7.44 19.82
N ALA A 5 -17.70 -7.38 18.58
CA ALA A 5 -17.53 -6.20 17.73
C ALA A 5 -18.91 -5.66 17.36
N VAL A 6 -19.07 -4.36 17.50
CA VAL A 6 -20.27 -3.63 17.06
C VAL A 6 -19.81 -2.56 16.09
N ASN A 7 -20.33 -2.62 14.87
CA ASN A 7 -20.02 -1.67 13.81
C ASN A 7 -21.31 -0.95 13.42
N THR A 8 -21.28 0.36 13.49
CA THR A 8 -22.36 1.23 13.05
C THR A 8 -21.80 2.16 12.00
N ASN A 9 -22.36 2.14 10.82
CA ASN A 9 -21.95 3.01 9.72
C ASN A 9 -23.16 3.60 9.04
N GLY A 10 -22.98 4.79 8.49
CA GLY A 10 -23.99 5.46 7.71
C GLY A 10 -23.34 6.32 6.61
N THR A 11 -24.04 6.46 5.51
CA THR A 11 -23.61 7.32 4.41
C THR A 11 -24.80 8.10 3.92
N PHE A 12 -24.63 9.43 3.87
CA PHE A 12 -25.53 10.36 3.22
C PHE A 12 -24.91 10.78 1.90
N ARG A 13 -25.70 10.70 0.84
CA ARG A 13 -25.24 11.08 -0.50
C ARG A 13 -26.32 11.87 -1.19
N ALA A 14 -25.94 13.01 -1.75
CA ALA A 14 -26.76 13.82 -2.64
C ALA A 14 -26.02 13.97 -3.97
N GLN A 15 -26.73 13.77 -5.05
CA GLN A 15 -26.21 13.91 -6.40
C GLN A 15 -27.20 14.71 -7.23
N THR A 16 -26.67 15.59 -8.07
CA THR A 16 -27.44 16.31 -9.07
C THR A 16 -26.83 16.09 -10.45
N ASP A 17 -27.67 15.99 -11.45
CA ASP A 17 -27.30 16.04 -12.85
C ASP A 17 -28.13 17.16 -13.48
N PHE A 18 -27.47 18.23 -13.88
CA PHE A 18 -28.08 19.40 -14.45
C PHE A 18 -27.64 19.53 -15.90
N ARG A 19 -28.62 19.37 -16.82
CA ARG A 19 -28.37 19.56 -18.24
C ARG A 19 -28.36 21.06 -18.55
N ILE A 20 -27.18 21.55 -18.95
CA ILE A 20 -27.00 22.97 -19.34
C ILE A 20 -27.49 23.18 -20.77
N ILE A 21 -26.97 22.34 -21.66
CA ILE A 21 -27.40 22.21 -23.06
C ILE A 21 -27.32 20.72 -23.42
N GLU A 22 -27.88 20.28 -24.54
CA GLU A 22 -27.98 18.87 -24.87
C GLU A 22 -26.67 18.08 -24.78
N PRO A 23 -25.51 18.56 -25.28
CA PRO A 23 -24.24 17.82 -25.15
C PRO A 23 -23.50 18.06 -23.84
N LEU A 24 -23.95 19.00 -22.98
CA LEU A 24 -23.20 19.45 -21.79
C LEU A 24 -24.05 19.35 -20.53
N HIS A 25 -23.58 18.55 -19.59
CA HIS A 25 -24.16 18.36 -18.27
C HIS A 25 -23.19 18.82 -17.17
N PHE A 26 -23.74 19.32 -16.09
CA PHE A 26 -23.01 19.48 -14.82
C PHE A 26 -23.49 18.42 -13.84
N VAL A 27 -22.55 17.64 -13.33
CA VAL A 27 -22.84 16.62 -12.32
C VAL A 27 -22.16 17.01 -11.01
N GLY A 28 -22.98 17.19 -9.97
CA GLY A 28 -22.51 17.49 -8.62
C GLY A 28 -22.78 16.32 -7.69
N LEU A 29 -21.85 16.06 -6.77
CA LEU A 29 -21.95 15.03 -5.75
C LEU A 29 -21.45 15.57 -4.42
N VAL A 30 -22.24 15.39 -3.36
CA VAL A 30 -21.79 15.54 -1.97
C VAL A 30 -22.11 14.27 -1.22
N SER A 31 -21.11 13.76 -0.49
CA SER A 31 -21.26 12.56 0.33
C SER A 31 -20.61 12.79 1.69
N TYR A 32 -21.28 12.34 2.73
CA TYR A 32 -20.77 12.28 4.09
C TYR A 32 -20.97 10.86 4.63
N SER A 33 -19.89 10.26 5.13
CA SER A 33 -19.93 8.93 5.71
C SER A 33 -19.37 8.98 7.13
N PHE A 34 -19.96 8.21 8.02
CA PHE A 34 -19.44 7.99 9.35
C PHE A 34 -19.40 6.49 9.67
N ALA A 35 -18.46 6.10 10.49
CA ALA A 35 -18.35 4.74 11.00
C ALA A 35 -17.85 4.74 12.44
N ASN A 36 -18.58 4.03 13.31
CA ASN A 36 -18.25 3.82 14.70
C ASN A 36 -18.02 2.32 14.92
N ASN A 37 -16.79 1.95 15.23
CA ASN A 37 -16.40 0.57 15.48
C ASN A 37 -16.04 0.41 16.94
N ALA A 38 -16.75 -0.46 17.64
CA ALA A 38 -16.52 -0.79 19.02
C ALA A 38 -16.16 -2.27 19.15
N THR A 39 -14.98 -2.57 19.65
CA THR A 39 -14.53 -3.96 19.85
C THR A 39 -14.14 -4.14 21.30
N ASP A 40 -14.73 -5.14 21.95
CA ASP A 40 -14.36 -5.61 23.27
C ASP A 40 -13.83 -7.05 23.14
N LYS A 41 -12.62 -7.29 23.62
CA LYS A 41 -11.99 -8.61 23.64
C LYS A 41 -11.70 -8.98 25.10
N ILE A 42 -12.31 -10.04 25.57
CA ILE A 42 -12.08 -10.60 26.90
C ILE A 42 -11.22 -11.86 26.74
N VAL A 43 -10.12 -11.88 27.44
CA VAL A 43 -9.18 -13.00 27.47
C VAL A 43 -9.26 -13.65 28.84
N ASP A 44 -9.64 -14.91 28.86
CA ASP A 44 -9.72 -15.70 30.08
C ASP A 44 -8.33 -16.02 30.63
N LYS A 45 -8.16 -15.99 31.95
CA LYS A 45 -6.87 -16.25 32.62
C LYS A 45 -6.33 -17.65 32.38
N TYR A 46 -7.19 -18.63 32.12
CA TYR A 46 -6.83 -20.02 31.87
C TYR A 46 -6.53 -20.29 30.39
N SER A 47 -6.77 -19.33 29.51
CA SER A 47 -6.41 -19.47 28.11
C SER A 47 -4.92 -19.33 27.86
N TYR A 48 -4.41 -19.93 26.79
CA TYR A 48 -3.02 -19.77 26.36
C TYR A 48 -2.65 -18.28 26.18
N THR A 49 -3.53 -17.48 25.59
CA THR A 49 -3.34 -16.04 25.45
C THR A 49 -3.27 -15.34 26.80
N GLY A 50 -4.17 -15.70 27.75
CA GLY A 50 -4.16 -15.17 29.10
C GLY A 50 -2.86 -15.53 29.84
N PHE A 51 -2.34 -16.71 29.62
CA PHE A 51 -1.05 -17.14 30.16
C PHE A 51 0.11 -16.32 29.58
N LYS A 52 0.15 -16.11 28.28
CA LYS A 52 1.19 -15.29 27.61
C LYS A 52 1.14 -13.82 28.01
N ASP A 53 -0.06 -13.28 28.22
CA ASP A 53 -0.30 -11.86 28.52
C ASP A 53 -0.05 -11.51 30.00
N ARG A 54 0.45 -12.43 30.80
CA ARG A 54 0.77 -12.14 32.21
C ARG A 54 1.97 -11.21 32.27
N LEU A 55 1.75 -10.06 32.88
CA LEU A 55 2.81 -9.06 33.04
C LEU A 55 3.87 -9.49 34.06
N GLY A 56 5.10 -9.43 33.65
CA GLY A 56 6.30 -9.03 34.40
C GLY A 56 6.77 -9.86 35.59
N SER A 57 6.21 -11.02 35.91
CA SER A 57 6.64 -11.79 37.08
C SER A 57 7.16 -13.20 36.68
N ASP A 58 8.27 -13.59 37.23
CA ASP A 58 8.76 -14.99 37.14
C ASP A 58 7.78 -15.96 37.83
N ASP A 59 7.08 -15.51 38.86
CA ASP A 59 5.94 -16.22 39.46
C ASP A 59 4.62 -15.78 38.79
N LYS A 60 4.39 -16.34 37.62
CA LYS A 60 3.18 -16.07 36.83
C LYS A 60 1.87 -16.58 37.47
N SER A 61 1.92 -17.21 38.62
CA SER A 61 0.76 -17.74 39.31
C SER A 61 -0.02 -16.66 40.07
N GLN A 62 0.62 -15.59 40.48
CA GLN A 62 0.02 -14.57 41.36
C GLN A 62 -0.42 -13.27 40.68
N THR A 63 -0.06 -13.06 39.43
CA THR A 63 -0.22 -11.74 38.78
C THR A 63 -1.60 -11.45 38.19
N ASN A 64 -2.39 -12.47 37.87
CA ASN A 64 -3.73 -12.29 37.31
C ASN A 64 -4.75 -13.16 38.03
N LEU A 65 -5.51 -12.57 38.92
CA LEU A 65 -6.66 -13.23 39.57
C LEU A 65 -7.75 -13.58 38.56
N TYR A 66 -7.96 -12.69 37.58
CA TYR A 66 -8.89 -12.82 36.47
C TYR A 66 -8.16 -12.62 35.15
N GLY A 67 -8.88 -12.63 34.04
CA GLY A 67 -8.29 -12.39 32.70
C GLY A 67 -8.03 -10.89 32.44
N ASN A 68 -8.10 -10.51 31.18
CA ASN A 68 -8.01 -9.11 30.79
C ASN A 68 -9.13 -8.74 29.81
N ILE A 69 -9.43 -7.44 29.75
CA ILE A 69 -10.31 -6.87 28.73
C ILE A 69 -9.52 -5.84 27.90
N SER A 70 -9.56 -5.99 26.57
CA SER A 70 -9.08 -4.99 25.64
C SER A 70 -10.25 -4.36 24.91
N GLN A 71 -10.31 -3.05 24.93
CA GLN A 71 -11.36 -2.27 24.28
C GLN A 71 -10.75 -1.38 23.21
N ASN A 72 -11.37 -1.37 22.04
CA ASN A 72 -11.00 -0.48 20.94
C ASN A 72 -12.26 0.24 20.47
N ARG A 73 -12.19 1.56 20.41
CA ARG A 73 -13.27 2.43 19.93
C ARG A 73 -12.71 3.31 18.82
N LYS A 74 -13.14 3.05 17.60
CA LYS A 74 -12.73 3.84 16.46
C LYS A 74 -13.92 4.58 15.88
N ASN A 75 -13.84 5.90 15.91
CA ASN A 75 -14.80 6.79 15.28
C ASN A 75 -14.13 7.39 14.04
N SER A 76 -14.78 7.30 12.90
CA SER A 76 -14.29 7.88 11.67
C SER A 76 -15.40 8.59 10.93
N SER A 77 -15.05 9.67 10.28
CA SER A 77 -15.93 10.38 9.35
C SER A 77 -15.16 10.76 8.09
N SER A 78 -15.85 10.80 6.98
CA SER A 78 -15.30 11.24 5.71
C SER A 78 -16.33 12.00 4.90
N TYR A 79 -15.85 12.94 4.11
CA TYR A 79 -16.67 13.67 3.17
C TYR A 79 -16.03 13.72 1.78
N VAL A 80 -16.88 13.78 0.78
CA VAL A 80 -16.50 14.01 -0.62
C VAL A 80 -17.44 15.06 -1.18
N ALA A 81 -16.87 16.10 -1.78
CA ALA A 81 -17.60 17.05 -2.60
C ALA A 81 -16.95 17.09 -3.98
N ARG A 82 -17.68 16.75 -5.02
CA ARG A 82 -17.21 16.67 -6.40
C ARG A 82 -18.16 17.34 -7.35
N GLY A 83 -17.61 18.12 -8.27
CA GLY A 83 -18.36 18.69 -9.39
C GLY A 83 -17.58 18.52 -10.68
N HIS A 84 -18.27 18.16 -11.76
CA HIS A 84 -17.67 18.07 -13.07
C HIS A 84 -18.65 18.42 -14.17
N PHE A 85 -18.11 18.92 -15.26
CA PHE A 85 -18.80 19.05 -16.53
C PHE A 85 -18.57 17.80 -17.35
N ALA A 86 -19.62 17.27 -17.93
CA ALA A 86 -19.60 16.13 -18.84
C ALA A 86 -20.15 16.59 -20.19
N PHE A 87 -19.33 16.48 -21.22
CA PHE A 87 -19.70 16.81 -22.59
C PHE A 87 -19.67 15.52 -23.41
N ASN A 88 -20.76 15.24 -24.10
CA ASN A 88 -20.88 14.08 -24.99
C ASN A 88 -21.56 14.55 -26.30
N LYS A 89 -20.84 14.36 -27.42
CA LYS A 89 -21.38 14.73 -28.73
C LYS A 89 -20.87 13.80 -29.81
N THR A 90 -21.80 13.35 -30.64
CA THR A 90 -21.49 12.64 -31.88
C THR A 90 -21.54 13.63 -33.06
N PHE A 91 -20.49 13.62 -33.88
CA PHE A 91 -20.30 14.44 -35.05
C PHE A 91 -20.29 13.53 -36.29
N ALA A 92 -20.91 13.98 -37.39
CA ALA A 92 -20.87 13.30 -38.69
C ALA A 92 -21.16 11.78 -38.60
N GLU A 93 -22.09 11.38 -37.70
CA GLU A 93 -22.55 10.00 -37.48
C GLU A 93 -21.46 8.95 -37.08
N GLN A 94 -20.19 9.32 -37.16
CA GLN A 94 -19.06 8.39 -36.94
C GLN A 94 -18.04 8.84 -35.88
N HIS A 95 -18.15 10.07 -35.41
CA HIS A 95 -17.19 10.64 -34.48
C HIS A 95 -17.86 10.98 -33.17
N THR A 96 -17.53 10.29 -32.11
CA THR A 96 -18.07 10.61 -30.78
C THR A 96 -16.96 11.14 -29.88
N LEU A 97 -17.19 12.28 -29.27
CA LEU A 97 -16.27 12.90 -28.34
C LEU A 97 -16.94 13.00 -26.95
N ASN A 98 -16.32 12.37 -25.95
CA ASN A 98 -16.67 12.48 -24.56
C ASN A 98 -15.59 13.26 -23.85
N ILE A 99 -15.94 14.33 -23.15
CA ILE A 99 -15.01 15.10 -22.30
C ILE A 99 -15.62 15.21 -20.92
N LEU A 100 -14.80 15.02 -19.93
CA LEU A 100 -15.14 15.21 -18.53
C LEU A 100 -14.06 16.07 -17.89
N ALA A 101 -14.45 17.15 -17.17
CA ALA A 101 -13.51 17.99 -16.44
C ALA A 101 -14.14 18.46 -15.12
N GLY A 102 -13.40 18.37 -14.03
CA GLY A 102 -13.96 18.68 -12.72
C GLY A 102 -12.94 18.84 -11.61
N ALA A 103 -13.50 19.05 -10.42
CA ALA A 103 -12.75 19.15 -9.17
C ALA A 103 -13.41 18.30 -8.08
N GLU A 104 -12.60 17.87 -7.14
CA GLU A 104 -12.99 17.06 -5.98
C GLU A 104 -12.27 17.54 -4.73
N LEU A 105 -13.04 17.67 -3.66
CA LEU A 105 -12.53 17.84 -2.29
C LEU A 105 -12.93 16.62 -1.48
N ARG A 106 -11.99 16.03 -0.77
CA ARG A 106 -12.27 14.94 0.15
C ARG A 106 -11.48 15.09 1.43
N GLY A 107 -12.09 14.66 2.51
CA GLY A 107 -11.44 14.63 3.81
C GLY A 107 -11.86 13.42 4.62
N SER A 108 -10.98 13.00 5.51
CA SER A 108 -11.26 11.96 6.48
C SER A 108 -10.64 12.32 7.82
N ASP A 109 -11.42 12.12 8.87
CA ASP A 109 -11.02 12.25 10.26
C ASP A 109 -11.26 10.91 10.95
N SER A 110 -10.31 10.46 11.74
CA SER A 110 -10.43 9.22 12.52
C SER A 110 -9.84 9.43 13.91
N ASN A 111 -10.60 9.03 14.91
CA ASN A 111 -10.14 8.94 16.28
C ASN A 111 -10.26 7.49 16.75
N THR A 112 -9.18 6.95 17.30
CA THR A 112 -9.13 5.61 17.84
C THR A 112 -8.67 5.68 19.30
N ILE A 113 -9.51 5.22 20.20
CA ILE A 113 -9.20 5.07 21.62
C ILE A 113 -9.08 3.58 21.89
N PHE A 114 -7.97 3.18 22.48
CA PHE A 114 -7.79 1.80 22.92
C PHE A 114 -7.41 1.77 24.39
N SER A 115 -7.87 0.73 25.07
CA SER A 115 -7.51 0.45 26.45
C SER A 115 -7.41 -1.05 26.69
N LYS A 116 -6.47 -1.46 27.51
CA LYS A 116 -6.37 -2.82 28.03
C LYS A 116 -6.32 -2.75 29.55
N ARG A 117 -7.20 -3.50 30.20
CA ARG A 117 -7.29 -3.56 31.66
C ARG A 117 -7.13 -5.00 32.13
N TYR A 118 -6.38 -5.18 33.16
CA TYR A 118 -6.07 -6.48 33.76
C TYR A 118 -7.04 -6.83 34.90
N ASN A 119 -6.98 -8.08 35.31
CA ASN A 119 -7.82 -8.64 36.39
C ASN A 119 -9.30 -8.31 36.19
N TYR A 120 -9.77 -8.38 34.96
CA TYR A 120 -11.16 -8.13 34.61
C TYR A 120 -12.02 -9.31 35.00
N ASP A 121 -12.95 -9.07 35.90
CA ASP A 121 -14.01 -10.03 36.22
C ASP A 121 -15.26 -9.73 35.37
N PRO A 122 -15.62 -10.60 34.43
CA PRO A 122 -16.78 -10.37 33.57
C PRO A 122 -18.11 -10.40 34.27
N LYS A 123 -18.18 -10.90 35.54
CA LYS A 123 -19.41 -10.95 36.32
C LYS A 123 -19.68 -9.63 37.02
N THR A 124 -18.64 -8.99 37.53
CA THR A 124 -18.76 -7.75 38.32
C THR A 124 -18.36 -6.51 37.50
N GLY A 125 -17.63 -6.68 36.38
CA GLY A 125 -17.07 -5.59 35.59
C GLY A 125 -15.89 -4.90 36.28
N THR A 126 -15.41 -5.40 37.39
CA THR A 126 -14.27 -4.82 38.11
C THR A 126 -12.96 -5.14 37.47
N THR A 127 -11.99 -4.25 37.61
CA THR A 127 -10.60 -4.42 37.19
C THR A 127 -9.67 -4.01 38.30
N SER A 128 -8.49 -4.59 38.36
CA SER A 128 -7.42 -4.17 39.25
C SER A 128 -6.08 -4.26 38.55
N LEU A 129 -5.13 -3.48 39.02
CA LEU A 129 -3.76 -3.63 38.55
C LEU A 129 -3.19 -4.94 39.11
N PRO A 130 -2.40 -5.70 38.30
CA PRO A 130 -1.71 -6.88 38.80
C PRO A 130 -0.74 -6.50 39.92
N ALA A 131 -0.67 -7.33 40.96
CA ALA A 131 0.40 -7.21 41.94
C ALA A 131 1.73 -7.57 41.27
N ILE A 132 2.72 -6.69 41.28
CA ILE A 132 3.98 -6.86 40.56
C ILE A 132 5.14 -6.83 41.54
N SER A 133 5.97 -7.85 41.42
CA SER A 133 7.29 -7.93 42.04
C SER A 133 8.35 -7.63 40.98
N GLY A 134 9.05 -6.51 41.10
CA GLY A 134 10.12 -6.10 40.17
C GLY A 134 10.37 -4.59 40.17
N PRO A 135 11.36 -4.09 39.45
CA PRO A 135 11.61 -2.66 39.33
C PRO A 135 10.35 -1.94 38.81
N SER A 136 9.87 -0.98 39.59
CA SER A 136 8.62 -0.23 39.34
C SER A 136 8.58 0.42 37.96
N ASP A 137 9.72 0.74 37.40
CA ASP A 137 9.85 1.55 36.18
C ASP A 137 9.54 0.79 34.88
N GLN A 138 9.92 -0.50 34.82
CA GLN A 138 9.57 -1.34 33.66
C GLN A 138 8.09 -1.62 33.59
N TRP A 139 7.46 -1.75 34.74
CA TRP A 139 6.06 -2.06 34.85
C TRP A 139 5.15 -0.88 34.52
N LEU A 140 5.46 0.31 35.02
CA LEU A 140 4.73 1.52 34.68
C LEU A 140 4.74 1.75 33.17
N SER A 141 5.88 1.55 32.51
CA SER A 141 6.01 1.69 31.07
C SER A 141 5.14 0.69 30.30
N GLU A 142 4.97 -0.52 30.80
CA GLU A 142 4.09 -1.53 30.17
C GLU A 142 2.60 -1.21 30.37
N VAL A 143 2.22 -0.73 31.55
CA VAL A 143 0.83 -0.33 31.83
C VAL A 143 0.42 0.90 31.05
N GLU A 144 1.30 1.86 30.89
CA GLU A 144 1.02 3.09 30.12
C GLU A 144 0.82 2.81 28.63
N LYS A 145 1.53 1.85 28.05
CA LYS A 145 1.32 1.39 26.68
C LYS A 145 -0.04 0.73 26.43
N LEU A 146 -0.78 0.45 27.48
CA LEU A 146 -2.07 -0.25 27.39
C LEU A 146 -3.24 0.66 27.06
N ASN A 147 -3.05 1.96 27.15
CA ASN A 147 -4.07 2.95 26.85
C ASN A 147 -3.52 3.98 25.87
N GLY A 148 -4.33 4.43 24.96
CA GLY A 148 -3.90 5.47 24.05
C GLY A 148 -5.02 5.98 23.18
N GLU A 149 -4.75 7.12 22.58
CA GLU A 149 -5.62 7.78 21.65
C GLU A 149 -4.83 8.19 20.41
N TYR A 150 -5.36 7.87 19.23
CA TYR A 150 -4.76 8.18 17.94
C TYR A 150 -5.72 9.00 17.10
N PHE A 151 -5.24 10.13 16.63
CA PHE A 151 -5.94 10.98 15.69
C PHE A 151 -5.28 10.87 14.32
N SER A 152 -6.11 10.76 13.30
CA SER A 152 -5.68 10.85 11.91
C SER A 152 -6.60 11.80 11.17
N LYS A 153 -6.01 12.75 10.45
CA LYS A 153 -6.74 13.74 9.68
C LYS A 153 -6.09 13.92 8.32
N THR A 154 -6.85 13.67 7.26
CA THR A 154 -6.36 13.81 5.88
C THR A 154 -7.29 14.69 5.08
N ARG A 155 -6.73 15.51 4.18
CA ARG A 155 -7.44 16.39 3.27
C ARG A 155 -6.81 16.29 1.89
N TYR A 156 -7.66 16.23 0.88
CA TYR A 156 -7.27 16.18 -0.52
C TYR A 156 -8.07 17.19 -1.33
N ALA A 157 -7.40 17.81 -2.29
CA ALA A 157 -8.01 18.60 -3.33
C ALA A 157 -7.51 18.11 -4.68
N SER A 158 -8.39 17.87 -5.62
CA SER A 158 -8.04 17.28 -6.90
C SER A 158 -8.71 18.03 -8.04
N PHE A 159 -7.99 18.18 -9.16
CA PHE A 159 -8.53 18.62 -10.43
C PHE A 159 -8.27 17.52 -11.46
N TYR A 160 -9.26 17.25 -12.30
CA TYR A 160 -9.16 16.17 -13.27
C TYR A 160 -9.87 16.49 -14.56
N ALA A 161 -9.37 15.92 -15.64
CA ALA A 161 -9.99 15.95 -16.95
C ALA A 161 -9.73 14.62 -17.68
N SER A 162 -10.69 14.19 -18.48
CA SER A 162 -10.53 13.07 -19.41
C SER A 162 -11.22 13.36 -20.72
N ALA A 163 -10.70 12.78 -21.78
CA ALA A 163 -11.29 12.83 -23.09
C ALA A 163 -11.20 11.45 -23.76
N ASP A 164 -12.32 10.98 -24.29
CA ASP A 164 -12.41 9.79 -25.12
C ASP A 164 -12.92 10.18 -26.50
N TYR A 165 -12.21 9.79 -27.52
CA TYR A 165 -12.58 10.06 -28.90
C TYR A 165 -12.72 8.75 -29.67
N PHE A 166 -13.92 8.51 -30.17
CA PHE A 166 -14.24 7.37 -31.02
C PHE A 166 -14.24 7.82 -32.48
N LEU A 167 -13.34 7.26 -33.27
CA LEU A 167 -13.24 7.49 -34.71
C LEU A 167 -13.84 6.28 -35.43
N GLY A 168 -15.05 6.44 -35.89
CA GLY A 168 -15.81 5.34 -36.45
C GLY A 168 -16.08 4.24 -35.43
N LYS A 169 -15.99 3.01 -35.90
CA LYS A 169 -16.12 1.81 -35.06
C LYS A 169 -14.78 1.20 -34.66
N SER A 170 -13.72 1.64 -35.34
CA SER A 170 -12.42 0.94 -35.32
C SER A 170 -11.43 1.55 -34.35
N ILE A 171 -11.41 2.87 -34.17
CA ILE A 171 -10.35 3.53 -33.40
C ILE A 171 -10.93 4.24 -32.19
N VAL A 172 -10.32 4.02 -31.05
CA VAL A 172 -10.62 4.74 -29.79
C VAL A 172 -9.33 5.37 -29.29
N LEU A 173 -9.36 6.67 -29.06
CA LEU A 173 -8.28 7.40 -28.39
C LEU A 173 -8.77 7.89 -27.06
N ASN A 174 -7.96 7.75 -26.01
CA ASN A 174 -8.26 8.27 -24.70
C ASN A 174 -7.07 9.08 -24.15
N ALA A 175 -7.39 10.09 -23.37
CA ALA A 175 -6.43 10.84 -22.58
C ALA A 175 -7.03 11.21 -21.24
N SER A 176 -6.23 11.20 -20.20
CA SER A 176 -6.63 11.65 -18.87
C SER A 176 -5.55 12.48 -18.22
N PHE A 177 -5.97 13.42 -17.41
CA PHE A 177 -5.10 14.26 -16.58
C PHE A 177 -5.75 14.41 -15.21
N ARG A 178 -4.93 14.32 -14.16
CA ARG A 178 -5.35 14.58 -12.79
C ARG A 178 -4.20 15.21 -12.01
N THR A 179 -4.51 16.15 -11.17
CA THR A 179 -3.57 16.67 -10.18
C THR A 179 -4.19 16.58 -8.80
N ASP A 180 -3.49 15.93 -7.88
CA ASP A 180 -3.95 15.68 -6.53
C ASP A 180 -3.04 16.42 -5.54
N GLY A 181 -3.65 17.24 -4.69
CA GLY A 181 -3.01 17.86 -3.55
C GLY A 181 -3.39 17.12 -2.27
N SER A 182 -2.42 16.89 -1.38
CA SER A 182 -2.62 16.21 -0.11
C SER A 182 -2.03 17.00 1.05
N SER A 183 -2.74 17.00 2.19
CA SER A 183 -2.23 17.55 3.45
C SER A 183 -1.05 16.76 4.04
N ASN A 184 -0.74 15.58 3.49
CA ASN A 184 0.34 14.73 3.98
C ASN A 184 1.72 15.11 3.43
N PHE A 185 1.77 16.06 2.47
CA PHE A 185 3.02 16.49 1.84
C PHE A 185 3.40 17.90 2.19
N GLY A 186 4.72 18.18 2.12
CA GLY A 186 5.30 19.49 2.33
C GLY A 186 4.81 20.52 1.31
N SER A 187 4.83 21.78 1.71
CA SER A 187 4.33 22.91 0.90
C SER A 187 4.92 22.96 -0.51
N ASN A 188 6.15 22.47 -0.69
CA ASN A 188 6.85 22.50 -1.97
C ASN A 188 6.43 21.41 -2.96
N ARG A 189 5.73 20.38 -2.51
CA ARG A 189 5.36 19.22 -3.33
C ARG A 189 3.94 18.70 -3.06
N GLN A 190 3.03 19.59 -2.72
CA GLN A 190 1.65 19.23 -2.36
C GLN A 190 0.87 18.65 -3.54
N PHE A 191 1.04 19.22 -4.73
CA PHE A 191 0.32 18.77 -5.92
C PHE A 191 1.19 17.90 -6.81
N ASN A 192 0.64 16.78 -7.24
CA ASN A 192 1.28 15.87 -8.18
C ASN A 192 0.41 15.68 -9.42
N PRO A 193 0.83 16.15 -10.58
CA PRO A 193 0.13 15.91 -11.83
C PRO A 193 0.37 14.46 -12.30
N THR A 194 -0.68 13.78 -12.68
CA THR A 194 -0.70 12.47 -13.30
C THR A 194 -1.43 12.56 -14.62
N TRP A 195 -1.03 11.78 -15.61
CA TRP A 195 -1.68 11.77 -16.90
C TRP A 195 -1.50 10.42 -17.59
N SER A 196 -2.40 10.10 -18.50
CA SER A 196 -2.28 8.95 -19.37
C SER A 196 -2.86 9.25 -20.75
N ALA A 197 -2.32 8.58 -21.75
CA ALA A 197 -2.87 8.54 -23.10
C ALA A 197 -2.86 7.10 -23.61
N GLY A 198 -3.88 6.73 -24.35
CA GLY A 198 -4.02 5.39 -24.91
C GLY A 198 -4.74 5.40 -26.24
N ALA A 199 -4.53 4.34 -26.98
CA ALA A 199 -5.23 4.09 -28.23
C ALA A 199 -5.61 2.61 -28.30
N ALA A 200 -6.79 2.34 -28.84
CA ALA A 200 -7.23 1.01 -29.22
C ALA A 200 -7.67 1.01 -30.69
N TRP A 201 -7.24 -0.01 -31.41
CA TRP A 201 -7.68 -0.24 -32.77
C TRP A 201 -8.39 -1.58 -32.85
N HIS A 202 -9.70 -1.53 -33.08
CA HIS A 202 -10.56 -2.69 -33.30
C HIS A 202 -10.43 -3.16 -34.74
N ILE A 203 -9.35 -3.87 -35.05
CA ILE A 203 -9.05 -4.39 -36.39
C ILE A 203 -10.17 -5.32 -36.88
N GLY A 204 -10.82 -6.05 -35.96
CA GLY A 204 -11.96 -6.90 -36.29
C GLY A 204 -13.16 -6.18 -36.88
N GLU A 205 -13.24 -4.84 -36.74
CA GLU A 205 -14.31 -4.02 -37.35
C GLU A 205 -13.98 -3.58 -38.77
N GLU A 206 -12.73 -3.79 -39.20
CA GLU A 206 -12.29 -3.41 -40.55
C GLU A 206 -12.69 -4.46 -41.58
N ASP A 207 -13.28 -4.02 -42.72
CA ASP A 207 -13.75 -4.92 -43.77
C ASP A 207 -12.63 -5.78 -44.39
N TRP A 208 -11.43 -5.21 -44.51
CA TRP A 208 -10.29 -5.93 -45.03
C TRP A 208 -9.84 -7.09 -44.13
N ALA A 209 -9.91 -6.87 -42.77
CA ALA A 209 -9.50 -7.88 -41.78
C ALA A 209 -10.48 -9.05 -41.77
N ARG A 210 -11.78 -8.77 -41.83
CA ARG A 210 -12.84 -9.79 -41.93
C ARG A 210 -12.74 -10.62 -43.20
N LYS A 211 -12.38 -9.98 -44.33
CA LYS A 211 -12.18 -10.67 -45.60
C LYS A 211 -10.89 -11.51 -45.60
N ALA A 212 -9.81 -10.99 -45.02
CA ALA A 212 -8.51 -11.68 -44.99
C ALA A 212 -8.51 -12.90 -44.04
N ILE A 213 -9.21 -12.82 -42.92
CA ILE A 213 -9.24 -13.87 -41.90
C ILE A 213 -10.72 -14.17 -41.51
N PRO A 214 -11.41 -15.04 -42.30
CA PRO A 214 -12.84 -15.34 -42.03
C PRO A 214 -13.09 -16.02 -40.70
N ALA A 215 -12.08 -16.61 -40.06
CA ALA A 215 -12.17 -17.21 -38.75
C ALA A 215 -12.12 -16.18 -37.59
N LEU A 216 -11.75 -14.93 -37.89
CA LEU A 216 -11.60 -13.87 -36.90
C LEU A 216 -12.98 -13.42 -36.36
N SER A 217 -13.18 -13.47 -35.09
CA SER A 217 -14.38 -12.99 -34.41
C SER A 217 -14.22 -11.56 -33.94
N HIS A 218 -13.09 -11.30 -33.29
CA HIS A 218 -12.66 -9.94 -32.94
C HIS A 218 -11.12 -9.85 -32.95
N ALA A 219 -10.61 -8.66 -33.17
CA ALA A 219 -9.20 -8.35 -33.05
C ALA A 219 -9.04 -6.91 -32.59
N THR A 220 -8.32 -6.73 -31.50
CA THR A 220 -8.04 -5.40 -30.95
C THR A 220 -6.57 -5.28 -30.62
N LEU A 221 -5.93 -4.22 -31.12
CA LEU A 221 -4.62 -3.78 -30.63
C LEU A 221 -4.83 -2.60 -29.67
N ARG A 222 -4.10 -2.58 -28.57
CA ARG A 222 -4.15 -1.48 -27.61
C ARG A 222 -2.76 -1.08 -27.18
N ALA A 223 -2.58 0.21 -26.98
CA ALA A 223 -1.36 0.75 -26.39
C ALA A 223 -1.75 1.90 -25.44
N ALA A 224 -1.05 2.00 -24.35
CA ALA A 224 -1.23 3.07 -23.40
C ALA A 224 0.11 3.47 -22.78
N TYR A 225 0.26 4.75 -22.51
CA TYR A 225 1.38 5.29 -21.77
C TYR A 225 0.86 6.32 -20.78
N GLY A 226 1.39 6.26 -19.56
CA GLY A 226 0.95 7.17 -18.52
C GLY A 226 2.01 7.40 -17.45
N PHE A 227 1.72 8.41 -16.66
CA PHE A 227 2.49 8.81 -15.50
C PHE A 227 1.55 8.87 -14.30
N THR A 228 1.84 8.08 -13.27
CA THR A 228 1.08 8.06 -12.02
C THR A 228 1.98 8.42 -10.84
N GLY A 229 1.39 8.98 -9.80
CA GLY A 229 2.05 9.22 -8.53
C GLY A 229 1.43 8.36 -7.45
N ASP A 230 2.23 7.94 -6.49
CA ASP A 230 1.76 7.26 -5.28
C ASP A 230 2.19 8.00 -4.01
N VAL A 231 1.42 7.79 -2.94
CA VAL A 231 1.59 8.46 -1.66
C VAL A 231 1.96 7.42 -0.61
N ASN A 232 3.15 7.55 -0.06
CA ASN A 232 3.47 6.79 1.14
C ASN A 232 2.84 7.48 2.37
N THR A 233 1.71 6.95 2.84
CA THR A 233 0.98 7.50 4.01
C THR A 233 1.62 7.17 5.35
N SER A 234 2.64 6.34 5.37
CA SER A 234 3.36 5.93 6.59
C SER A 234 4.42 6.94 7.03
N THR A 235 4.62 8.01 6.24
CA THR A 235 5.64 9.03 6.50
C THR A 235 5.00 10.40 6.64
N SER A 236 5.64 11.28 7.38
CA SER A 236 5.26 12.69 7.52
C SER A 236 6.42 13.60 7.13
N HIS A 237 6.11 14.65 6.39
CA HIS A 237 7.08 15.73 6.12
C HIS A 237 7.26 16.66 7.31
N LEU A 238 6.32 16.63 8.27
CA LEU A 238 6.33 17.48 9.46
C LEU A 238 7.19 16.86 10.57
N LEU A 239 7.69 17.74 11.40
CA LEU A 239 8.23 17.34 12.69
C LEU A 239 7.08 16.78 13.54
N VAL A 240 7.12 15.48 13.80
CA VAL A 240 6.16 14.82 14.69
C VAL A 240 6.83 14.64 16.06
N ILE A 241 6.25 15.25 17.09
CA ILE A 241 6.67 15.02 18.47
C ILE A 241 5.73 13.95 19.04
N GLN A 242 6.31 12.84 19.44
CA GLN A 242 5.63 11.80 20.17
C GLN A 242 5.97 11.94 21.65
N TYR A 243 4.96 12.20 22.46
CA TYR A 243 5.14 12.18 23.90
C TYR A 243 5.15 10.74 24.38
N LEU A 244 6.28 10.32 24.94
CA LEU A 244 6.35 9.05 25.65
C LEU A 244 5.65 9.22 26.97
N GLN A 245 4.74 8.33 27.30
CA GLN A 245 4.11 8.26 28.61
C GLN A 245 5.06 7.69 29.68
N GLN A 246 6.38 7.81 29.48
CA GLN A 246 7.36 7.45 30.49
C GLN A 246 7.56 8.61 31.43
N GLN A 247 7.16 8.40 32.67
CA GLN A 247 7.46 9.31 33.75
C GLN A 247 8.94 9.14 34.12
N TYR A 248 9.76 10.09 33.71
CA TYR A 248 11.13 10.16 34.20
C TYR A 248 11.13 10.88 35.54
N ARG A 249 11.62 10.22 36.58
CA ARG A 249 11.91 10.87 37.86
C ARG A 249 13.32 11.44 37.76
N TYR A 250 13.43 12.75 37.77
CA TYR A 250 14.70 13.44 37.89
C TYR A 250 14.76 14.08 39.28
N PHE A 251 15.74 13.65 40.09
CA PHE A 251 16.00 14.14 41.44
C PHE A 251 14.74 14.26 42.35
N GLY A 252 14.09 13.14 42.62
CA GLY A 252 13.19 13.03 43.75
C GLY A 252 11.72 12.81 43.40
N GLU A 253 10.92 13.70 42.93
CA GLU A 253 9.46 13.48 42.91
C GLU A 253 8.70 14.05 41.71
N GLU A 254 9.33 14.86 40.86
CA GLU A 254 8.62 15.44 39.71
C GLU A 254 8.66 14.49 38.50
N THR A 255 7.50 14.22 37.95
CA THR A 255 7.33 13.45 36.72
C THR A 255 7.04 14.37 35.54
N PHE A 256 7.74 14.18 34.42
CA PHE A 256 7.48 14.94 33.20
C PHE A 256 7.37 14.03 31.99
N ASN A 257 6.54 14.43 31.04
CA ASN A 257 6.38 13.73 29.78
C ASN A 257 7.57 14.04 28.87
N LEU A 258 8.29 13.01 28.43
CA LEU A 258 9.36 13.17 27.47
C LEU A 258 8.79 13.20 26.06
N GLY A 259 9.03 14.30 25.34
CA GLY A 259 8.78 14.40 23.91
C GLY A 259 9.95 13.76 23.14
N THR A 260 9.67 12.81 22.27
CA THR A 260 10.63 12.24 21.32
C THR A 260 10.23 12.57 19.90
N ILE A 261 11.21 12.69 19.03
CA ILE A 261 11.01 12.87 17.59
C ILE A 261 11.36 11.54 16.95
N PRO A 262 10.36 10.70 16.55
CA PRO A 262 10.60 9.34 16.07
C PRO A 262 11.32 9.30 14.71
N SER A 263 11.18 10.34 13.89
CA SER A 263 11.88 10.48 12.61
C SER A 263 12.22 11.92 12.32
N ALA A 264 13.34 12.16 11.64
CA ALA A 264 13.67 13.49 11.17
C ALA A 264 12.61 14.01 10.19
N PRO A 265 12.22 15.30 10.29
CA PRO A 265 11.35 15.92 9.30
C PRO A 265 12.07 15.96 7.95
N ASN A 266 11.34 15.70 6.88
CA ASN A 266 11.87 15.82 5.52
C ASN A 266 10.94 16.67 4.65
N PRO A 267 11.21 17.98 4.52
CA PRO A 267 10.38 18.87 3.71
C PRO A 267 10.44 18.55 2.22
N ASP A 268 11.46 17.81 1.77
CA ASP A 268 11.64 17.38 0.39
C ASP A 268 11.02 16.03 0.09
N LEU A 269 10.38 15.40 1.08
CA LEU A 269 9.64 14.16 0.86
C LEU A 269 8.52 14.42 -0.15
N GLY A 270 8.60 13.72 -1.27
CA GLY A 270 7.69 13.90 -2.39
C GLY A 270 6.97 12.62 -2.79
N TRP A 271 6.10 12.78 -3.76
CA TRP A 271 5.39 11.68 -4.38
C TRP A 271 6.35 10.71 -5.08
N GLU A 272 6.07 9.43 -4.96
CA GLU A 272 6.65 8.41 -5.83
C GLU A 272 6.09 8.58 -7.24
N LYS A 273 6.92 8.39 -8.26
CA LYS A 273 6.56 8.63 -9.65
C LYS A 273 6.68 7.33 -10.43
N THR A 274 5.60 6.92 -11.08
CA THR A 274 5.61 5.71 -11.90
C THR A 274 5.22 6.03 -13.34
N ARG A 275 6.10 5.70 -14.27
CA ARG A 275 5.84 5.67 -15.71
C ARG A 275 5.44 4.26 -16.08
N ASP A 276 4.31 4.13 -16.76
CA ASP A 276 3.74 2.84 -17.18
C ASP A 276 3.49 2.86 -18.68
N ALA A 277 4.10 1.94 -19.41
CA ALA A 277 3.87 1.71 -20.83
C ALA A 277 3.30 0.31 -21.01
N LYS A 278 2.19 0.19 -21.72
CA LYS A 278 1.52 -1.08 -22.00
C LYS A 278 1.17 -1.20 -23.46
N ALA A 279 1.33 -2.41 -23.99
CA ALA A 279 0.85 -2.78 -25.32
C ALA A 279 0.19 -4.15 -25.24
N GLY A 280 -0.97 -4.30 -25.83
CA GLY A 280 -1.74 -5.54 -25.74
C GLY A 280 -2.45 -5.87 -27.05
N ILE A 281 -2.71 -7.15 -27.21
CA ILE A 281 -3.51 -7.71 -28.29
C ILE A 281 -4.62 -8.57 -27.69
N ASP A 282 -5.76 -8.54 -28.33
CA ASP A 282 -6.92 -9.33 -27.94
C ASP A 282 -7.57 -9.90 -29.20
N PHE A 283 -7.47 -11.21 -29.38
CA PHE A 283 -7.97 -11.91 -30.55
C PHE A 283 -8.98 -12.97 -30.17
N GLY A 284 -10.08 -13.00 -30.91
CA GLY A 284 -11.07 -14.09 -30.88
C GLY A 284 -11.19 -14.76 -32.24
N PHE A 285 -11.30 -16.07 -32.23
CA PHE A 285 -11.44 -16.89 -33.43
C PHE A 285 -12.61 -17.87 -33.31
N TRP A 286 -13.19 -18.22 -34.49
CA TRP A 286 -14.26 -19.24 -34.61
C TRP A 286 -15.48 -18.95 -33.71
N LYS A 287 -16.03 -17.73 -33.78
CA LYS A 287 -17.16 -17.28 -32.94
C LYS A 287 -16.79 -17.35 -31.44
N ASP A 288 -15.62 -16.84 -31.10
CA ASP A 288 -15.04 -16.77 -29.76
C ASP A 288 -14.83 -18.14 -29.08
N ARG A 289 -14.61 -19.19 -29.91
CA ARG A 289 -14.20 -20.48 -29.37
C ARG A 289 -12.77 -20.48 -28.90
N LEU A 290 -11.90 -19.69 -29.53
CA LEU A 290 -10.54 -19.45 -29.08
C LEU A 290 -10.38 -17.95 -28.85
N ASN A 291 -10.04 -17.56 -27.63
CA ASN A 291 -9.70 -16.20 -27.26
C ASN A 291 -8.27 -16.15 -26.74
N VAL A 292 -7.50 -15.22 -27.26
CA VAL A 292 -6.08 -15.00 -26.92
C VAL A 292 -5.94 -13.55 -26.53
N ASN A 293 -5.54 -13.31 -25.28
CA ASN A 293 -5.16 -12.00 -24.77
C ASN A 293 -3.68 -12.04 -24.40
N ALA A 294 -2.89 -11.13 -24.94
CA ALA A 294 -1.50 -10.97 -24.57
C ALA A 294 -1.21 -9.50 -24.30
N GLU A 295 -0.48 -9.24 -23.22
CA GLU A 295 -0.09 -7.89 -22.81
C GLU A 295 1.39 -7.88 -22.43
N TYR A 296 2.10 -6.88 -22.90
CA TYR A 296 3.43 -6.51 -22.44
C TYR A 296 3.34 -5.20 -21.66
N TYR A 297 4.01 -5.13 -20.54
CA TYR A 297 4.12 -3.90 -19.76
C TYR A 297 5.57 -3.58 -19.40
N TYR A 298 5.84 -2.29 -19.29
CA TYR A 298 7.07 -1.73 -18.76
C TYR A 298 6.73 -0.63 -17.77
N ARG A 299 7.15 -0.80 -16.53
CA ARG A 299 6.89 0.13 -15.43
C ARG A 299 8.20 0.58 -14.80
N LEU A 300 8.42 1.89 -14.74
CA LEU A 300 9.55 2.51 -14.09
C LEU A 300 9.04 3.39 -12.94
N SER A 301 9.25 2.94 -11.70
CA SER A 301 8.99 3.72 -10.49
C SER A 301 10.27 4.43 -10.07
N THR A 302 10.23 5.76 -10.01
CA THR A 302 11.32 6.64 -9.59
C THR A 302 10.92 7.37 -8.34
N ASP A 303 11.92 7.87 -7.60
CA ASP A 303 11.69 8.58 -6.35
C ASP A 303 10.92 7.73 -5.30
N VAL A 304 11.11 6.41 -5.32
CA VAL A 304 10.46 5.49 -4.36
C VAL A 304 10.94 5.80 -2.95
N VAL A 305 10.00 5.96 -2.02
CA VAL A 305 10.28 6.29 -0.62
C VAL A 305 10.82 5.07 0.11
N THR A 306 11.98 5.22 0.68
CA THR A 306 12.62 4.18 1.48
C THR A 306 13.02 4.70 2.85
N SER A 307 13.07 3.79 3.83
CA SER A 307 13.68 4.04 5.13
C SER A 307 15.16 3.69 5.06
N SER A 308 16.00 4.63 5.40
CA SER A 308 17.45 4.39 5.44
C SER A 308 18.00 4.64 6.84
N PRO A 309 18.91 3.78 7.33
CA PRO A 309 19.61 4.04 8.56
C PRO A 309 20.49 5.28 8.42
N VAL A 310 20.56 6.06 9.47
CA VAL A 310 21.42 7.25 9.58
C VAL A 310 22.38 7.09 10.76
N GLN A 311 23.44 7.89 10.77
CA GLN A 311 24.38 7.88 11.88
C GLN A 311 23.68 8.30 13.18
N SER A 312 23.93 7.59 14.26
CA SER A 312 23.32 7.86 15.57
C SER A 312 23.63 9.25 16.12
N THR A 313 24.68 9.91 15.63
CA THR A 313 25.04 11.31 15.95
C THR A 313 24.00 12.32 15.50
N THR A 314 23.12 11.95 14.56
CA THR A 314 21.98 12.79 14.11
C THR A 314 20.81 12.79 15.11
N GLY A 315 20.84 11.93 16.13
CA GLY A 315 19.72 11.70 17.05
C GLY A 315 18.63 10.80 16.50
N PHE A 316 18.78 10.29 15.28
CA PHE A 316 17.81 9.39 14.64
C PHE A 316 18.45 8.06 14.25
N THR A 317 17.65 7.02 14.18
CA THR A 317 18.10 5.71 13.68
C THR A 317 17.79 5.52 12.21
N HIS A 318 16.70 6.12 11.72
CA HIS A 318 16.22 6.00 10.35
C HIS A 318 15.60 7.31 9.88
N VAL A 319 15.71 7.58 8.58
CA VAL A 319 15.06 8.71 7.89
C VAL A 319 14.39 8.20 6.62
N TYR A 320 13.22 8.75 6.30
CA TYR A 320 12.51 8.45 5.06
C TYR A 320 12.83 9.49 3.99
N PHE A 321 13.13 9.04 2.80
CA PHE A 321 13.39 9.92 1.64
C PHE A 321 13.21 9.18 0.32
N ASN A 322 13.07 9.93 -0.75
CA ASN A 322 12.93 9.40 -2.09
C ASN A 322 14.30 8.95 -2.62
N ALA A 323 14.61 7.65 -2.56
CA ALA A 323 15.97 7.15 -2.74
C ALA A 323 16.13 6.00 -3.72
N ALA A 324 15.06 5.42 -4.22
CA ALA A 324 15.16 4.24 -5.06
C ALA A 324 14.42 4.40 -6.40
N ASP A 325 14.98 3.75 -7.44
CA ASP A 325 14.35 3.60 -8.74
C ASP A 325 14.21 2.10 -9.04
N ILE A 326 12.98 1.67 -9.33
CA ILE A 326 12.63 0.26 -9.53
C ILE A 326 11.99 0.09 -10.91
N MET A 327 12.49 -0.88 -11.66
CA MET A 327 11.91 -1.27 -12.93
C MET A 327 11.21 -2.61 -12.82
N ASN A 328 10.02 -2.69 -13.42
CA ASN A 328 9.28 -3.92 -13.63
C ASN A 328 8.89 -4.00 -15.09
N SER A 329 9.10 -5.15 -15.71
CA SER A 329 8.58 -5.43 -17.05
C SER A 329 8.09 -6.86 -17.15
N GLY A 330 7.09 -7.11 -17.95
CA GLY A 330 6.53 -8.45 -17.99
C GLY A 330 5.63 -8.70 -19.18
N ILE A 331 5.28 -9.97 -19.32
CA ILE A 331 4.36 -10.45 -20.33
C ILE A 331 3.26 -11.24 -19.60
N GLU A 332 2.02 -10.96 -19.96
CA GLU A 332 0.84 -11.71 -19.50
C GLU A 332 0.15 -12.30 -20.72
N LEU A 333 -0.20 -13.57 -20.65
CA LEU A 333 -0.89 -14.30 -21.71
C LEU A 333 -2.04 -15.09 -21.13
N THR A 334 -3.22 -14.88 -21.68
CA THR A 334 -4.42 -15.68 -21.37
C THR A 334 -4.95 -16.30 -22.65
N VAL A 335 -5.08 -17.60 -22.65
CA VAL A 335 -5.68 -18.36 -23.77
C VAL A 335 -6.87 -19.13 -23.24
N ASN A 336 -8.05 -18.86 -23.81
CA ASN A 336 -9.28 -19.56 -23.50
C ASN A 336 -9.79 -20.30 -24.72
N GLY A 337 -9.96 -21.62 -24.62
CA GLY A 337 -10.44 -22.45 -25.69
C GLY A 337 -11.72 -23.22 -25.33
N LYS A 338 -12.76 -23.13 -26.15
CA LYS A 338 -13.99 -23.94 -26.09
C LYS A 338 -13.96 -24.94 -27.23
N PHE A 339 -13.46 -26.14 -26.99
CA PHE A 339 -13.27 -27.16 -28.04
C PHE A 339 -14.48 -28.06 -28.23
N LEU A 340 -15.39 -28.12 -27.27
CA LEU A 340 -16.66 -28.86 -27.40
C LEU A 340 -17.81 -27.95 -26.96
N GLN A 341 -18.80 -27.82 -27.82
CA GLN A 341 -20.05 -27.12 -27.50
C GLN A 341 -21.19 -27.86 -28.22
N LYS A 342 -21.92 -28.67 -27.51
CA LYS A 342 -23.14 -29.39 -27.94
C LYS A 342 -24.29 -28.97 -27.05
N LYS A 343 -25.51 -29.41 -27.37
CA LYS A 343 -26.74 -29.07 -26.62
C LYS A 343 -26.62 -29.36 -25.13
N ASP A 344 -26.05 -30.52 -24.77
CA ASP A 344 -26.00 -30.99 -23.38
C ASP A 344 -24.57 -31.09 -22.82
N TRP A 345 -23.55 -30.77 -23.61
CA TRP A 345 -22.15 -30.88 -23.22
C TRP A 345 -21.32 -29.68 -23.69
N SER A 346 -20.53 -29.16 -22.79
CA SER A 346 -19.51 -28.17 -23.15
C SER A 346 -18.18 -28.51 -22.48
N ALA A 347 -17.08 -28.36 -23.21
CA ALA A 347 -15.75 -28.53 -22.66
C ALA A 347 -14.83 -27.43 -23.20
N GLY A 348 -14.01 -26.88 -22.32
CA GLY A 348 -13.06 -25.82 -22.61
C GLY A 348 -11.84 -25.93 -21.71
N ALA A 349 -10.80 -25.19 -22.06
CA ALA A 349 -9.60 -25.03 -21.23
C ALA A 349 -9.19 -23.56 -21.20
N SER A 350 -8.61 -23.15 -20.09
CA SER A 350 -8.02 -21.84 -19.90
C SER A 350 -6.57 -21.98 -19.44
N VAL A 351 -5.67 -21.25 -20.05
CA VAL A 351 -4.26 -21.18 -19.69
C VAL A 351 -3.91 -19.73 -19.41
N ASN A 352 -3.37 -19.46 -18.24
CA ASN A 352 -2.85 -18.16 -17.86
C ASN A 352 -1.35 -18.29 -17.62
N PHE A 353 -0.58 -17.43 -18.26
CA PHE A 353 0.85 -17.33 -18.06
C PHE A 353 1.21 -15.89 -17.75
N ALA A 354 2.03 -15.67 -16.70
CA ALA A 354 2.56 -14.37 -16.36
C ALA A 354 4.06 -14.49 -16.06
N TYR A 355 4.83 -13.59 -16.60
CA TYR A 355 6.24 -13.43 -16.30
C TYR A 355 6.52 -11.99 -15.95
N ASN A 356 7.12 -11.76 -14.79
CA ASN A 356 7.54 -10.43 -14.34
C ASN A 356 9.04 -10.41 -14.08
N TYR A 357 9.72 -9.46 -14.66
CA TYR A 357 11.11 -9.15 -14.41
C TYR A 357 11.20 -7.87 -13.58
N ASN A 358 11.74 -7.97 -12.37
CA ASN A 358 11.92 -6.85 -11.43
C ASN A 358 13.40 -6.54 -11.29
N LYS A 359 13.76 -5.26 -11.26
CA LYS A 359 15.13 -4.80 -11.07
C LYS A 359 15.19 -3.49 -10.31
N LEU A 360 16.02 -3.45 -9.27
CA LEU A 360 16.40 -2.22 -8.59
C LEU A 360 17.47 -1.53 -9.44
N LEU A 361 17.15 -0.37 -9.99
CA LEU A 361 18.04 0.38 -10.88
C LEU A 361 18.97 1.31 -10.10
N LYS A 362 18.44 1.93 -9.06
CA LYS A 362 19.16 2.89 -8.24
C LYS A 362 18.71 2.77 -6.80
N TYR A 363 19.67 2.83 -5.89
CA TYR A 363 19.41 2.89 -4.46
C TYR A 363 20.44 3.77 -3.80
N ASN A 364 20.02 4.89 -3.26
CA ASN A 364 20.88 5.85 -2.56
C ASN A 364 20.57 5.86 -1.06
N PRO A 365 21.04 4.90 -0.28
CA PRO A 365 20.95 4.97 1.18
C PRO A 365 21.81 6.13 1.68
N VAL A 366 21.37 6.80 2.75
CA VAL A 366 22.14 7.90 3.39
C VAL A 366 23.49 7.42 3.90
N THR A 367 23.54 6.16 4.34
CA THR A 367 24.77 5.49 4.75
C THR A 367 25.01 4.30 3.84
N LYS A 368 26.06 4.35 3.03
CA LYS A 368 26.54 3.18 2.31
C LYS A 368 27.29 2.28 3.31
N SER A 369 26.59 1.38 3.91
CA SER A 369 27.16 0.22 4.54
C SER A 369 27.60 -0.74 3.43
N GLY A 370 28.75 -1.37 3.53
CA GLY A 370 29.12 -2.44 2.59
C GLY A 370 28.02 -3.50 2.54
N ILE A 371 27.94 -4.28 1.48
CA ILE A 371 26.92 -5.35 1.33
C ILE A 371 27.08 -6.29 2.52
N THR A 372 26.24 -6.09 3.54
CA THR A 372 26.12 -7.03 4.64
C THR A 372 24.98 -7.97 4.35
N SER A 373 24.95 -9.13 4.96
CA SER A 373 23.83 -10.08 4.88
C SER A 373 22.48 -9.48 5.30
N LYS A 374 22.49 -8.25 5.83
CA LYS A 374 21.34 -7.44 6.21
C LYS A 374 20.88 -6.47 5.11
N ASP A 375 21.69 -6.26 4.07
CA ASP A 375 21.32 -5.37 2.98
C ASP A 375 20.28 -6.06 2.09
N ARG A 376 19.03 -5.66 2.29
CA ARG A 376 17.86 -6.22 1.64
C ARG A 376 17.75 -5.76 0.17
N TYR A 377 18.44 -4.68 -0.19
CA TYR A 377 18.32 -4.03 -1.49
C TYR A 377 19.69 -3.80 -2.13
N VAL A 378 19.94 -4.46 -3.26
CA VAL A 378 21.17 -4.34 -4.04
C VAL A 378 20.85 -3.90 -5.46
N GLU A 379 21.50 -2.83 -5.92
CA GLU A 379 21.35 -2.35 -7.29
C GLU A 379 21.69 -3.45 -8.32
N GLY A 380 20.90 -3.53 -9.36
CA GLY A 380 21.05 -4.54 -10.40
C GLY A 380 20.32 -5.85 -10.15
N TYR A 381 19.81 -6.08 -8.92
CA TYR A 381 19.06 -7.29 -8.54
C TYR A 381 17.59 -6.98 -8.32
N PRO A 382 16.72 -8.01 -8.31
CA PRO A 382 15.33 -7.86 -7.90
C PRO A 382 15.21 -7.37 -6.46
N THR A 383 14.17 -6.56 -6.16
CA THR A 383 13.91 -6.07 -4.80
C THR A 383 13.60 -7.18 -3.78
N GLY A 384 13.19 -8.36 -4.25
CA GLY A 384 12.97 -9.57 -3.45
C GLY A 384 14.14 -10.55 -3.45
N ALA A 385 15.33 -10.17 -3.94
CA ALA A 385 16.49 -11.05 -3.95
C ALA A 385 16.92 -11.40 -2.52
N ILE A 386 17.21 -12.66 -2.31
CA ILE A 386 17.76 -13.17 -1.05
C ILE A 386 19.23 -13.51 -1.29
N PHE A 387 20.09 -12.87 -0.55
CA PHE A 387 21.53 -13.13 -0.59
C PHE A 387 21.90 -14.05 0.57
N SER A 388 22.61 -15.12 0.26
CA SER A 388 23.10 -16.07 1.25
C SER A 388 24.50 -16.55 0.89
N GLY A 389 25.25 -16.96 1.88
CA GLY A 389 26.54 -17.62 1.67
C GLY A 389 26.32 -18.94 0.91
N LYS A 390 27.21 -19.23 -0.02
CA LYS A 390 27.20 -20.53 -0.71
C LYS A 390 27.76 -21.60 0.21
N LEU A 391 26.92 -22.53 0.65
CA LEU A 391 27.32 -23.62 1.52
C LEU A 391 28.46 -24.44 0.86
N ALA A 392 29.56 -24.63 1.56
CA ALA A 392 30.66 -25.48 1.16
C ALA A 392 30.49 -26.90 1.73
N GLY A 393 29.97 -27.01 2.96
CA GLY A 393 29.80 -28.26 3.66
C GLY A 393 29.53 -28.08 5.14
N ILE A 394 29.72 -29.14 5.89
CA ILE A 394 29.73 -29.15 7.37
C ILE A 394 31.12 -29.57 7.80
N ALA A 395 31.76 -28.76 8.64
CA ALA A 395 33.04 -29.07 9.22
C ALA A 395 32.97 -30.38 10.02
N LYS A 396 33.86 -31.31 9.72
CA LYS A 396 33.84 -32.66 10.35
C LYS A 396 34.21 -32.66 11.82
N ASP A 397 35.00 -31.68 12.23
CA ASP A 397 35.53 -31.50 13.57
C ASP A 397 34.61 -30.72 14.51
N THR A 398 33.92 -29.70 13.97
CA THR A 398 33.07 -28.79 14.75
C THR A 398 31.58 -28.98 14.53
N GLY A 399 31.17 -29.63 13.43
CA GLY A 399 29.78 -29.76 13.04
C GLY A 399 29.13 -28.45 12.57
N LEU A 400 29.91 -27.39 12.36
CA LEU A 400 29.41 -26.08 11.92
C LEU A 400 29.31 -26.01 10.40
N TYR A 401 28.44 -25.13 9.89
CA TYR A 401 28.33 -24.85 8.47
C TYR A 401 29.57 -24.13 7.96
N GLU A 402 30.15 -24.64 6.88
CA GLU A 402 31.22 -23.99 6.11
C GLU A 402 30.67 -23.31 4.89
N PHE A 403 31.06 -22.05 4.61
CA PHE A 403 30.67 -21.29 3.45
C PHE A 403 31.84 -21.07 2.52
N LYS A 404 31.57 -21.08 1.22
CA LYS A 404 32.59 -20.74 0.20
C LYS A 404 32.82 -19.23 0.24
N LEU A 405 34.08 -18.85 0.42
CA LEU A 405 34.47 -17.45 0.25
C LEU A 405 34.38 -17.04 -1.23
N ARG A 406 34.09 -15.78 -1.47
CA ARG A 406 34.23 -15.22 -2.82
C ARG A 406 35.68 -15.28 -3.26
N PRO A 407 35.96 -15.47 -4.58
CA PRO A 407 37.34 -15.53 -5.08
C PRO A 407 38.19 -14.27 -4.81
N ASP A 408 37.50 -13.14 -4.62
CA ASP A 408 38.07 -11.81 -4.35
C ASP A 408 38.07 -11.41 -2.89
N ALA A 409 37.66 -12.30 -1.99
CA ALA A 409 37.66 -12.04 -0.55
C ALA A 409 39.08 -12.00 0.00
N VAL A 410 39.49 -10.84 0.53
CA VAL A 410 40.79 -10.69 1.22
C VAL A 410 40.53 -10.89 2.71
N ILE A 411 41.08 -11.98 3.27
CA ILE A 411 41.06 -12.27 4.70
C ILE A 411 42.35 -11.76 5.27
N SER A 412 42.29 -10.70 6.07
CA SER A 412 43.47 -10.07 6.68
C SER A 412 43.92 -10.77 7.99
N ASN A 413 42.97 -11.38 8.70
CA ASN A 413 43.28 -12.18 9.91
C ASN A 413 42.14 -13.18 10.23
N ALA A 414 42.41 -14.14 11.13
CA ALA A 414 41.42 -15.15 11.53
C ALA A 414 40.17 -14.57 12.24
N ALA A 415 40.25 -13.33 12.79
CA ALA A 415 39.11 -12.67 13.42
C ALA A 415 38.11 -12.14 12.37
N ASP A 416 38.54 -11.93 11.12
CA ASP A 416 37.66 -11.48 10.05
C ASP A 416 36.73 -12.61 9.55
N LEU A 417 37.09 -13.87 9.80
CA LEU A 417 36.25 -15.04 9.52
C LEU A 417 35.00 -15.13 10.42
N ASN A 418 35.05 -14.51 11.58
CA ASN A 418 33.98 -14.53 12.57
C ASN A 418 33.12 -13.25 12.55
N LYS A 419 33.44 -12.27 11.67
CA LYS A 419 32.60 -11.11 11.47
C LYS A 419 31.52 -11.47 10.45
N PRO A 420 30.26 -11.26 10.75
CA PRO A 420 29.22 -11.36 9.72
C PRO A 420 29.50 -10.28 8.68
N ASP A 421 29.76 -10.68 7.45
CA ASP A 421 29.84 -9.81 6.27
C ASP A 421 28.48 -9.20 5.93
#